data_d6b8951e01245deb3f715cd9306beb6d
#
_entry.id   d6b8951e01245deb3f715cd9306beb6d
#
_cell.length_a   1.000
_cell.length_b   1.000
_cell.length_c   1.000
_cell.angle_alpha   90.00
_cell.angle_beta   90.00
_cell.angle_gamma   90.00
#
_symmetry.space_group_name_H-M   'P 1'
#
loop_
_entity.id
_entity.type
_entity.pdbx_description
1 polymer ?
#
loop_
_entity_poly.entity_id
_entity_poly.type
_entity_poly.pdbx_seq_one_letter_code
_entity_poly.pdbx_strand_id
1 'polypeptide(L)'
;MRSSSSIAILACYIIARSEERLTKKNVVDALVEGKIANYFEITSAISKMIKTDNLVEGEDGYLSVTSKCAFNVEMLENDLPITIREKAVELAAKTARLEIYKKENKATVEKDGDKYKVTLHVSDKNCDFMVLSLYFPSEAQAQVVKEKFQTHPGEVYENLINSIFSNN
;
A
#
# COMPACT_ATOMS: atom_id res chain seq x y z
N MET A 1 -4.81 -23.32 15.50
CA MET A 1 -5.67 -22.42 16.29
C MET A 1 -4.88 -21.16 16.58
N ARG A 2 -5.31 -20.02 16.04
CA ARG A 2 -4.58 -18.76 16.18
C ARG A 2 -5.21 -17.99 17.32
N SER A 3 -4.49 -17.81 18.42
CA SER A 3 -4.98 -16.99 19.52
C SER A 3 -4.92 -15.51 19.11
N SER A 4 -5.80 -14.69 19.68
CA SER A 4 -5.75 -13.22 19.52
C SER A 4 -4.37 -12.65 19.89
N SER A 5 -3.65 -13.31 20.82
CA SER A 5 -2.29 -12.95 21.20
C SER A 5 -1.29 -13.17 20.06
N SER A 6 -1.38 -14.30 19.33
CA SER A 6 -0.48 -14.58 18.20
C SER A 6 -0.64 -13.57 17.07
N ILE A 7 -1.87 -13.11 16.80
CA ILE A 7 -2.14 -12.08 15.79
C ILE A 7 -1.55 -10.73 16.24
N ALA A 8 -1.68 -10.38 17.52
CA ALA A 8 -1.13 -9.15 18.07
C ALA A 8 0.40 -9.13 18.01
N ILE A 9 1.06 -10.24 18.38
CA ILE A 9 2.52 -10.39 18.28
C ILE A 9 2.96 -10.28 16.83
N LEU A 10 2.27 -10.95 15.90
CA LEU A 10 2.59 -10.90 14.48
C LEU A 10 2.42 -9.48 13.90
N ALA A 11 1.37 -8.75 14.26
CA ALA A 11 1.19 -7.38 13.85
C ALA A 11 2.33 -6.46 14.33
N CYS A 12 2.73 -6.58 15.60
CA CYS A 12 3.88 -5.86 16.12
C CYS A 12 5.18 -6.26 15.42
N TYR A 13 5.38 -7.56 15.18
CA TYR A 13 6.55 -8.08 14.45
C TYR A 13 6.66 -7.46 13.05
N ILE A 14 5.56 -7.44 12.29
CA ILE A 14 5.53 -6.85 10.94
C ILE A 14 5.94 -5.39 10.99
N ILE A 15 5.36 -4.60 11.91
CA ILE A 15 5.64 -3.17 12.03
C ILE A 15 7.08 -2.92 12.47
N ALA A 16 7.63 -3.79 13.34
CA ALA A 16 9.00 -3.66 13.84
C ALA A 16 10.07 -4.06 12.79
N ARG A 17 9.75 -5.00 11.88
CA ARG A 17 10.71 -5.61 10.95
C ARG A 17 10.54 -5.16 9.50
N SER A 18 9.45 -4.47 9.16
CA SER A 18 9.26 -3.94 7.80
C SER A 18 10.23 -2.79 7.54
N GLU A 19 10.85 -2.79 6.36
CA GLU A 19 11.62 -1.67 5.84
C GLU A 19 10.72 -0.47 5.45
N GLU A 20 9.47 -0.76 5.10
CA GLU A 20 8.48 0.24 4.73
C GLU A 20 7.69 0.70 5.95
N ARG A 21 7.36 1.99 5.99
CA ARG A 21 6.41 2.50 6.98
C ARG A 21 5.01 1.97 6.68
N LEU A 22 4.36 1.41 7.68
CA LEU A 22 3.08 0.73 7.52
C LEU A 22 1.95 1.49 8.19
N THR A 23 0.84 1.64 7.47
CA THR A 23 -0.44 2.06 8.04
C THR A 23 -1.19 0.85 8.61
N LYS A 24 -2.19 1.10 9.43
CA LYS A 24 -3.11 0.04 9.90
C LYS A 24 -3.70 -0.74 8.72
N LYS A 25 -4.05 -0.04 7.64
CA LYS A 25 -4.59 -0.64 6.43
C LYS A 25 -3.60 -1.61 5.78
N ASN A 26 -2.33 -1.23 5.65
CA ASN A 26 -1.31 -2.10 5.05
C ASN A 26 -1.15 -3.41 5.82
N VAL A 27 -1.14 -3.36 7.16
CA VAL A 27 -1.04 -4.55 8.00
C VAL A 27 -2.29 -5.44 7.87
N VAL A 28 -3.47 -4.84 7.86
CA VAL A 28 -4.75 -5.57 7.71
C VAL A 28 -4.80 -6.26 6.35
N ASP A 29 -4.56 -5.53 5.27
CA ASP A 29 -4.63 -6.05 3.90
C ASP A 29 -3.62 -7.19 3.70
N ALA A 30 -2.39 -7.04 4.19
CA ALA A 30 -1.36 -8.07 4.11
C ALA A 30 -1.75 -9.38 4.83
N LEU A 31 -2.27 -9.28 6.04
CA LEU A 31 -2.65 -10.47 6.82
C LEU A 31 -3.91 -11.15 6.28
N VAL A 32 -4.84 -10.39 5.68
CA VAL A 32 -6.03 -10.93 5.00
C VAL A 32 -5.62 -11.58 3.68
N GLU A 33 -4.83 -10.91 2.82
CA GLU A 33 -4.31 -11.46 1.56
C GLU A 33 -3.51 -12.74 1.80
N GLY A 34 -2.67 -12.75 2.83
CA GLY A 34 -1.89 -13.90 3.26
C GLY A 34 -2.73 -15.06 3.82
N LYS A 35 -4.04 -14.88 4.00
CA LYS A 35 -4.97 -15.83 4.67
C LYS A 35 -4.48 -16.21 6.08
N ILE A 36 -3.86 -15.24 6.75
CA ILE A 36 -3.25 -15.45 8.07
C ILE A 36 -4.30 -15.27 9.17
N ALA A 37 -5.14 -14.25 9.07
CA ALA A 37 -6.26 -14.00 9.97
C ALA A 37 -7.37 -13.26 9.22
N ASN A 38 -8.56 -13.15 9.83
CA ASN A 38 -9.64 -12.38 9.24
C ASN A 38 -9.56 -10.89 9.64
N TYR A 39 -10.28 -10.07 8.88
CA TYR A 39 -10.29 -8.61 9.05
C TYR A 39 -10.62 -8.17 10.50
N PHE A 40 -11.62 -8.79 11.12
CA PHE A 40 -12.08 -8.41 12.47
C PHE A 40 -11.06 -8.77 13.56
N GLU A 41 -10.44 -9.94 13.45
CA GLU A 41 -9.39 -10.38 14.38
C GLU A 41 -8.19 -9.44 14.33
N ILE A 42 -7.74 -9.06 13.12
CA ILE A 42 -6.59 -8.19 12.92
C ILE A 42 -6.88 -6.77 13.43
N THR A 43 -8.01 -6.19 13.02
CA THR A 43 -8.37 -4.83 13.45
C THR A 43 -8.58 -4.72 14.94
N SER A 44 -9.18 -5.74 15.56
CA SER A 44 -9.34 -5.82 17.01
C SER A 44 -7.99 -5.92 17.72
N ALA A 45 -7.07 -6.77 17.21
CA ALA A 45 -5.73 -6.93 17.77
C ALA A 45 -4.94 -5.60 17.70
N ILE A 46 -4.88 -4.95 16.55
CA ILE A 46 -4.17 -3.66 16.39
C ILE A 46 -4.78 -2.59 17.31
N SER A 47 -6.12 -2.49 17.37
CA SER A 47 -6.79 -1.51 18.23
C SER A 47 -6.50 -1.74 19.72
N LYS A 48 -6.41 -3.01 20.13
CA LYS A 48 -6.01 -3.38 21.49
C LYS A 48 -4.56 -2.99 21.77
N MET A 49 -3.65 -3.23 20.81
CA MET A 49 -2.22 -2.90 20.95
C MET A 49 -2.00 -1.38 21.07
N ILE A 50 -2.78 -0.57 20.35
CA ILE A 50 -2.75 0.89 20.48
C ILE A 50 -3.27 1.29 21.87
N LYS A 51 -4.39 0.74 22.34
CA LYS A 51 -4.95 1.05 23.67
C LYS A 51 -4.04 0.65 24.83
N THR A 52 -3.16 -0.32 24.64
CA THR A 52 -2.23 -0.80 25.67
C THR A 52 -0.82 -0.24 25.52
N ASP A 53 -0.65 0.83 24.74
CA ASP A 53 0.61 1.51 24.49
C ASP A 53 1.74 0.57 23.97
N ASN A 54 1.37 -0.44 23.20
CA ASN A 54 2.33 -1.29 22.48
C ASN A 54 2.58 -0.77 21.06
N LEU A 55 1.56 -0.17 20.43
CA LEU A 55 1.65 0.52 19.15
C LEU A 55 1.22 1.98 19.31
N VAL A 56 1.82 2.83 18.49
CA VAL A 56 1.43 4.23 18.34
C VAL A 56 1.07 4.47 16.88
N GLU A 57 -0.05 5.14 16.65
CA GLU A 57 -0.44 5.66 15.34
C GLU A 57 -0.09 7.15 15.30
N GLY A 58 0.81 7.53 14.39
CA GLY A 58 1.22 8.92 14.21
C GLY A 58 0.13 9.77 13.55
N GLU A 59 0.30 11.09 13.59
CA GLU A 59 -0.61 12.02 12.88
C GLU A 59 -0.66 11.79 11.37
N ASP A 60 0.40 11.20 10.82
CA ASP A 60 0.52 10.79 9.42
C ASP A 60 -0.14 9.42 9.12
N GLY A 61 -0.76 8.79 10.11
CA GLY A 61 -1.47 7.50 10.01
C GLY A 61 -0.57 6.27 9.97
N TYR A 62 0.74 6.43 10.13
CA TYR A 62 1.66 5.30 10.19
C TYR A 62 1.78 4.74 11.59
N LEU A 63 1.94 3.41 11.67
CA LEU A 63 2.12 2.71 12.92
C LEU A 63 3.60 2.59 13.29
N SER A 64 3.90 2.69 14.56
CA SER A 64 5.22 2.42 15.14
C SER A 64 5.10 1.58 16.41
N VAL A 65 6.12 0.77 16.69
CA VAL A 65 6.21 -0.01 17.91
C VAL A 65 6.83 0.82 19.03
N THR A 66 6.30 0.68 20.24
CA THR A 66 6.93 1.26 21.43
C THR A 66 8.11 0.39 21.88
N SER A 67 9.02 0.94 22.72
CA SER A 67 10.13 0.16 23.27
C SER A 67 9.65 -1.08 24.04
N LYS A 68 8.51 -0.98 24.73
CA LYS A 68 7.86 -2.10 25.41
C LYS A 68 7.42 -3.19 24.43
N CYS A 69 6.84 -2.81 23.30
CA CYS A 69 6.41 -3.75 22.27
C CYS A 69 7.61 -4.41 21.59
N ALA A 70 8.66 -3.66 21.26
CA ALA A 70 9.87 -4.18 20.64
C ALA A 70 10.49 -5.30 21.48
N PHE A 71 10.64 -5.08 22.78
CA PHE A 71 11.13 -6.10 23.71
C PHE A 71 10.23 -7.35 23.76
N ASN A 72 8.92 -7.16 23.82
CA ASN A 72 7.98 -8.29 23.82
C ASN A 72 8.03 -9.07 22.48
N VAL A 73 8.21 -8.40 21.36
CA VAL A 73 8.35 -9.05 20.05
C VAL A 73 9.60 -9.94 20.03
N GLU A 74 10.75 -9.45 20.48
CA GLU A 74 11.99 -10.22 20.54
C GLU A 74 11.86 -11.49 21.41
N MET A 75 11.12 -11.39 22.51
CA MET A 75 10.90 -12.53 23.42
C MET A 75 9.92 -13.58 22.85
N LEU A 76 8.95 -13.16 22.09
CA LEU A 76 7.80 -13.99 21.68
C LEU A 76 7.79 -14.31 20.17
N GLU A 77 8.68 -13.74 19.38
CA GLU A 77 8.71 -13.97 17.93
C GLU A 77 8.93 -15.44 17.56
N ASN A 78 9.66 -16.18 18.41
CA ASN A 78 9.93 -17.60 18.20
C ASN A 78 8.71 -18.50 18.41
N ASP A 79 7.65 -18.01 19.04
CA ASP A 79 6.36 -18.71 19.17
C ASP A 79 5.57 -18.71 17.84
N LEU A 80 6.01 -17.91 16.88
CA LEU A 80 5.43 -17.83 15.54
C LEU A 80 6.32 -18.57 14.53
N PRO A 81 5.75 -19.41 13.66
CA PRO A 81 6.51 -20.06 12.60
C PRO A 81 7.22 -19.02 11.71
N ILE A 82 8.50 -19.24 11.43
CA ILE A 82 9.33 -18.32 10.64
C ILE A 82 8.73 -18.03 9.27
N THR A 83 8.17 -19.05 8.61
CA THR A 83 7.52 -18.92 7.30
C THR A 83 6.32 -17.97 7.32
N ILE A 84 5.57 -17.93 8.42
CA ILE A 84 4.44 -17.00 8.60
C ILE A 84 4.95 -15.60 8.83
N ARG A 85 5.99 -15.42 9.64
CA ARG A 85 6.60 -14.13 9.94
C ARG A 85 7.16 -13.47 8.68
N GLU A 86 8.00 -14.18 7.94
CA GLU A 86 8.63 -13.70 6.71
C GLU A 86 7.58 -13.35 5.64
N LYS A 87 6.64 -14.26 5.39
CA LYS A 87 5.55 -14.01 4.45
C LYS A 87 4.72 -12.78 4.83
N ALA A 88 4.45 -12.58 6.11
CA ALA A 88 3.64 -11.46 6.58
C ALA A 88 4.37 -10.12 6.41
N VAL A 89 5.68 -10.06 6.68
CA VAL A 89 6.52 -8.87 6.46
C VAL A 89 6.59 -8.53 4.97
N GLU A 90 6.85 -9.53 4.12
CA GLU A 90 6.91 -9.35 2.66
C GLU A 90 5.59 -8.80 2.09
N LEU A 91 4.45 -9.39 2.48
CA LEU A 91 3.13 -8.93 2.05
C LEU A 91 2.83 -7.51 2.53
N ALA A 92 3.20 -7.16 3.77
CA ALA A 92 3.00 -5.82 4.30
C ALA A 92 3.85 -4.76 3.56
N ALA A 93 5.11 -5.07 3.29
CA ALA A 93 5.98 -4.21 2.51
C ALA A 93 5.45 -4.04 1.06
N LYS A 94 4.99 -5.13 0.44
CA LYS A 94 4.37 -5.10 -0.88
C LYS A 94 3.12 -4.22 -0.91
N THR A 95 2.21 -4.36 0.05
CA THR A 95 1.00 -3.52 0.14
C THR A 95 1.32 -2.05 0.32
N ALA A 96 2.32 -1.72 1.15
CA ALA A 96 2.77 -0.34 1.34
C ALA A 96 3.34 0.25 0.04
N ARG A 97 4.25 -0.47 -0.64
CA ARG A 97 4.81 -0.04 -1.92
C ARG A 97 3.74 0.15 -3.00
N LEU A 98 2.76 -0.74 -3.09
CA LEU A 98 1.65 -0.61 -4.04
C LEU A 98 0.77 0.61 -3.74
N GLU A 99 0.58 0.95 -2.49
CA GLU A 99 -0.18 2.15 -2.11
C GLU A 99 0.55 3.42 -2.50
N ILE A 100 1.87 3.49 -2.25
CA ILE A 100 2.72 4.60 -2.69
C ILE A 100 2.68 4.71 -4.22
N TYR A 101 2.89 3.60 -4.92
CA TYR A 101 2.88 3.54 -6.37
C TYR A 101 1.56 4.05 -6.97
N LYS A 102 0.42 3.71 -6.38
CA LYS A 102 -0.90 4.21 -6.80
C LYS A 102 -1.10 5.70 -6.54
N LYS A 103 -0.47 6.25 -5.50
CA LYS A 103 -0.49 7.70 -5.21
C LYS A 103 0.38 8.47 -6.18
N GLU A 104 1.55 7.93 -6.52
CA GLU A 104 2.51 8.53 -7.45
C GLU A 104 2.03 8.45 -8.91
N ASN A 105 1.27 7.41 -9.25
CA ASN A 105 0.75 7.18 -10.61
C ASN A 105 -0.77 7.33 -10.64
N LYS A 106 -1.22 8.51 -10.29
CA LYS A 106 -2.65 8.83 -10.20
C LYS A 106 -3.28 8.99 -11.59
N ALA A 107 -4.46 8.42 -11.77
CA ALA A 107 -5.29 8.65 -12.95
C ALA A 107 -6.72 9.02 -12.54
N THR A 108 -7.23 10.12 -13.09
CA THR A 108 -8.59 10.60 -12.85
C THR A 108 -9.39 10.64 -14.13
N VAL A 109 -10.71 10.43 -14.03
CA VAL A 109 -11.66 10.62 -15.11
C VAL A 109 -12.69 11.63 -14.65
N GLU A 110 -12.88 12.66 -15.43
CA GLU A 110 -13.82 13.75 -15.17
C GLU A 110 -14.69 13.98 -16.39
N LYS A 111 -15.98 14.24 -16.18
CA LYS A 111 -16.88 14.67 -17.26
C LYS A 111 -16.63 16.13 -17.56
N ASP A 112 -16.35 16.44 -18.83
CA ASP A 112 -16.12 17.80 -19.33
C ASP A 112 -17.02 18.06 -20.54
N GLY A 113 -18.17 18.65 -20.29
CA GLY A 113 -19.22 18.89 -21.30
C GLY A 113 -19.79 17.55 -21.81
N ASP A 114 -19.63 17.31 -23.12
CA ASP A 114 -20.05 16.10 -23.83
C ASP A 114 -18.96 15.03 -23.93
N LYS A 115 -17.78 15.31 -23.34
CA LYS A 115 -16.60 14.43 -23.36
C LYS A 115 -16.17 14.03 -21.96
N TYR A 116 -15.22 13.09 -21.89
CA TYR A 116 -14.60 12.64 -20.67
C TYR A 116 -13.09 12.89 -20.73
N LYS A 117 -12.61 13.70 -19.79
CA LYS A 117 -11.19 14.01 -19.63
C LYS A 117 -10.54 12.98 -18.72
N VAL A 118 -9.49 12.35 -19.21
CA VAL A 118 -8.61 11.50 -18.41
C VAL A 118 -7.33 12.27 -18.14
N THR A 119 -6.97 12.44 -16.88
CA THR A 119 -5.70 13.04 -16.48
C THR A 119 -4.83 11.95 -15.81
N LEU A 120 -3.64 11.74 -16.38
CA LEU A 120 -2.67 10.74 -15.99
C LEU A 120 -1.45 11.45 -15.40
N HIS A 121 -1.01 10.99 -14.22
CA HIS A 121 0.19 11.50 -13.56
C HIS A 121 1.21 10.39 -13.39
N VAL A 122 2.46 10.64 -13.76
CA VAL A 122 3.62 9.87 -13.34
C VAL A 122 4.45 10.78 -12.47
N SER A 123 4.54 10.45 -11.18
CA SER A 123 5.13 11.30 -10.16
C SER A 123 6.17 10.53 -9.35
N ASP A 124 7.05 11.26 -8.70
CA ASP A 124 7.82 10.83 -7.54
C ASP A 124 7.44 11.76 -6.37
N LYS A 125 7.79 11.38 -5.17
CA LYS A 125 7.44 11.99 -3.85
C LYS A 125 7.14 13.49 -3.85
N ASN A 126 7.76 14.27 -4.74
CA ASN A 126 7.67 15.72 -4.75
C ASN A 126 7.46 16.35 -6.14
N CYS A 127 7.38 15.58 -7.21
CA CYS A 127 7.36 16.13 -8.58
C CYS A 127 6.59 15.22 -9.53
N ASP A 128 5.74 15.83 -10.36
CA ASP A 128 5.16 15.17 -11.52
C ASP A 128 6.18 15.17 -12.67
N PHE A 129 6.62 14.00 -13.13
CA PHE A 129 7.44 13.85 -14.33
C PHE A 129 6.62 13.99 -15.60
N MET A 130 5.37 13.55 -15.53
CA MET A 130 4.43 13.65 -16.63
C MET A 130 3.03 13.94 -16.09
N VAL A 131 2.37 14.89 -16.72
CA VAL A 131 0.92 15.08 -16.62
C VAL A 131 0.36 15.05 -18.03
N LEU A 132 -0.45 14.05 -18.34
CA LEU A 132 -1.06 13.88 -19.66
C LEU A 132 -2.57 13.93 -19.53
N SER A 133 -3.21 14.83 -20.28
CA SER A 133 -4.66 14.93 -20.36
C SER A 133 -5.14 14.51 -21.75
N LEU A 134 -6.09 13.57 -21.77
CA LEU A 134 -6.69 13.02 -22.99
C LEU A 134 -8.21 13.13 -22.91
N TYR A 135 -8.88 13.35 -24.05
CA TYR A 135 -10.32 13.42 -24.13
C TYR A 135 -10.91 12.23 -24.89
N PHE A 136 -11.98 11.68 -24.35
CA PHE A 136 -12.69 10.53 -24.91
C PHE A 136 -14.19 10.85 -25.07
N PRO A 137 -14.84 10.31 -26.10
CA PRO A 137 -16.26 10.53 -26.33
C PRO A 137 -17.15 9.74 -25.36
N SER A 138 -16.64 8.71 -24.67
CA SER A 138 -17.42 7.90 -23.74
C SER A 138 -16.67 7.65 -22.44
N GLU A 139 -17.41 7.53 -21.35
CA GLU A 139 -16.88 7.19 -20.04
C GLU A 139 -16.20 5.81 -20.03
N ALA A 140 -16.77 4.84 -20.73
CA ALA A 140 -16.22 3.50 -20.84
C ALA A 140 -14.79 3.49 -21.40
N GLN A 141 -14.55 4.27 -22.49
CA GLN A 141 -13.21 4.42 -23.07
C GLN A 141 -12.25 5.10 -22.08
N ALA A 142 -12.70 6.15 -21.41
CA ALA A 142 -11.92 6.86 -20.41
C ALA A 142 -11.50 5.95 -19.25
N GLN A 143 -12.42 5.12 -18.74
CA GLN A 143 -12.12 4.15 -17.67
C GLN A 143 -11.12 3.09 -18.10
N VAL A 144 -11.25 2.54 -19.32
CA VAL A 144 -10.29 1.57 -19.86
C VAL A 144 -8.88 2.17 -19.92
N VAL A 145 -8.74 3.41 -20.36
CA VAL A 145 -7.43 4.09 -20.42
C VAL A 145 -6.85 4.29 -19.03
N LYS A 146 -7.67 4.76 -18.07
CA LYS A 146 -7.27 4.89 -16.66
C LYS A 146 -6.76 3.58 -16.09
N GLU A 147 -7.51 2.48 -16.24
CA GLU A 147 -7.15 1.17 -15.70
C GLU A 147 -5.85 0.63 -16.31
N LYS A 148 -5.71 0.72 -17.64
CA LYS A 148 -4.49 0.31 -18.34
C LYS A 148 -3.28 1.11 -17.91
N PHE A 149 -3.42 2.42 -17.80
CA PHE A 149 -2.34 3.28 -17.31
C PHE A 149 -1.91 2.90 -15.90
N GLN A 150 -2.85 2.70 -14.98
CA GLN A 150 -2.55 2.34 -13.59
C GLN A 150 -1.83 0.99 -13.44
N THR A 151 -1.91 0.14 -14.47
CA THR A 151 -1.20 -1.14 -14.49
C THR A 151 0.28 -0.98 -14.86
N HIS A 152 0.60 -0.10 -15.81
CA HIS A 152 1.95 0.07 -16.36
C HIS A 152 2.29 1.54 -16.66
N PRO A 153 2.24 2.45 -15.67
CA PRO A 153 2.44 3.88 -15.93
C PRO A 153 3.86 4.21 -16.42
N GLY A 154 4.88 3.49 -15.92
CA GLY A 154 6.27 3.65 -16.37
C GLY A 154 6.47 3.36 -17.86
N GLU A 155 5.84 2.30 -18.37
CA GLU A 155 5.90 1.96 -19.80
C GLU A 155 5.27 3.05 -20.67
N VAL A 156 4.17 3.65 -20.22
CA VAL A 156 3.51 4.75 -20.94
C VAL A 156 4.44 5.96 -21.02
N TYR A 157 5.11 6.30 -19.90
CA TYR A 157 6.09 7.38 -19.87
C TYR A 157 7.27 7.11 -20.79
N GLU A 158 7.90 5.95 -20.68
CA GLU A 158 9.04 5.55 -21.52
C GLU A 158 8.70 5.55 -23.00
N ASN A 159 7.55 4.99 -23.39
CA ASN A 159 7.10 4.98 -24.77
C ASN A 159 6.85 6.37 -25.32
N LEU A 160 6.27 7.27 -24.52
CA LEU A 160 6.08 8.66 -24.91
C LEU A 160 7.42 9.37 -25.14
N ILE A 161 8.34 9.24 -24.22
CA ILE A 161 9.68 9.82 -24.29
C ILE A 161 10.43 9.27 -25.53
N ASN A 162 10.42 7.96 -25.70
CA ASN A 162 11.05 7.31 -26.86
C ASN A 162 10.43 7.81 -28.19
N SER A 163 9.11 7.98 -28.24
CA SER A 163 8.44 8.50 -29.44
C SER A 163 8.83 9.93 -29.76
N ILE A 164 9.09 10.76 -28.75
CA ILE A 164 9.55 12.16 -28.94
C ILE A 164 10.99 12.20 -29.44
N PHE A 165 11.89 11.34 -28.91
CA PHE A 165 13.30 11.34 -29.27
C PHE A 165 13.63 10.50 -30.51
N SER A 166 12.80 9.53 -30.89
CA SER A 166 13.04 8.64 -32.03
C SER A 166 12.68 9.25 -33.40
N ASN A 167 12.14 10.46 -33.45
CA ASN A 167 11.76 11.17 -34.68
C ASN A 167 12.89 12.04 -35.23
N ASN A 168 14.13 11.47 -35.32
CA ASN A 168 15.24 12.04 -36.07
C ASN A 168 15.76 11.04 -37.12
#